data_82dcd42e01c5e244a93a22a89a654d65
#
_entry.id   82dcd42e01c5e244a93a22a89a654d65
#
_cell.length_a   1.000
_cell.length_b   1.000
_cell.length_c   1.000
_cell.angle_alpha   90.00
_cell.angle_beta   90.00
_cell.angle_gamma   90.00
#
_symmetry.space_group_name_H-M   'P 1'
#
loop_
_entity.id
_entity.type
_entity.pdbx_description
1 polymer ?
#
loop_
_entity_poly.entity_id
_entity_poly.type
_entity_poly.pdbx_seq_one_letter_code
_entity_poly.pdbx_strand_id
1 'polypeptide(L)'
;PAPYMLDAEGAYSDAVRYSLEELDRGSYRLLVDADAAWIEEEAQFPVAIDPTIVKISQSGSLSWAYVFSGRPNYSYPASPMRVGYNSLGSGEYQAIAAVDELPALPSGSMVTAAAIHALQSGFSNVSSDDFQYLYAHQLTIDKTGNQKYSDWIKTLTWNKIYANGTNPYKTATEDFIRLTSTNGYRSLDITRAARSWYSGGKCHAILLRSDCSASKRIVSSFQTGASYLTVTYRNDFGLESYYTYKT
;
A
#
# COMPACT_ATOMS: atom_id res chain seq x y z
N PRO A 1 5.90 15.83 -9.93
CA PRO A 1 6.69 17.04 -9.74
C PRO A 1 7.50 17.35 -11.01
N ALA A 2 7.90 18.60 -11.19
CA ALA A 2 8.78 18.98 -12.28
C ALA A 2 10.18 18.44 -12.01
N PRO A 3 10.96 18.10 -13.05
CA PRO A 3 12.35 17.71 -12.88
C PRO A 3 13.18 18.87 -12.37
N TYR A 4 14.28 18.56 -11.69
CA TYR A 4 15.21 19.55 -11.18
C TYR A 4 16.64 19.01 -11.13
N MET A 5 17.60 19.89 -10.91
CA MET A 5 19.00 19.55 -10.65
C MET A 5 19.40 20.00 -9.25
N LEU A 6 20.29 19.23 -8.64
CA LEU A 6 20.98 19.56 -7.39
C LEU A 6 22.47 19.36 -7.58
N ASP A 7 23.27 20.28 -7.11
CA ASP A 7 24.71 20.14 -7.08
C ASP A 7 25.23 19.57 -5.74
N ALA A 8 26.54 19.40 -5.62
CA ALA A 8 27.18 18.86 -4.41
C ALA A 8 27.00 19.73 -3.16
N GLU A 9 26.73 21.00 -3.30
CA GLU A 9 26.51 21.96 -2.21
C GLU A 9 25.02 22.18 -1.91
N GLY A 10 24.13 21.53 -2.69
CA GLY A 10 22.68 21.63 -2.55
C GLY A 10 22.07 22.83 -3.29
N ALA A 11 22.82 23.47 -4.21
CA ALA A 11 22.25 24.47 -5.10
C ALA A 11 21.25 23.81 -6.05
N TYR A 12 20.13 24.49 -6.31
CA TYR A 12 18.97 23.98 -7.02
C TYR A 12 18.75 24.70 -8.34
N SER A 13 18.40 23.93 -9.39
CA SER A 13 17.94 24.47 -10.67
C SER A 13 16.74 23.69 -11.18
N ASP A 14 15.71 24.37 -11.65
CA ASP A 14 14.54 23.81 -12.32
C ASP A 14 14.63 23.87 -13.86
N ALA A 15 15.80 24.24 -14.39
CA ALA A 15 16.07 24.29 -15.82
C ALA A 15 16.31 22.90 -16.42
N VAL A 16 15.37 21.99 -16.16
CA VAL A 16 15.30 20.62 -16.70
C VAL A 16 13.96 20.39 -17.35
N ARG A 17 13.95 19.71 -18.48
CA ARG A 17 12.70 19.38 -19.21
C ARG A 17 12.65 17.91 -19.58
N TYR A 18 11.44 17.37 -19.60
CA TYR A 18 11.15 16.05 -20.18
C TYR A 18 10.54 16.20 -21.55
N SER A 19 10.99 15.37 -22.46
CA SER A 19 10.28 15.08 -23.72
C SER A 19 10.14 13.57 -23.91
N LEU A 20 9.04 13.16 -24.52
CA LEU A 20 8.73 11.76 -24.78
C LEU A 20 8.67 11.56 -26.29
N GLU A 21 9.54 10.69 -26.80
CA GLU A 21 9.57 10.29 -28.20
C GLU A 21 9.03 8.88 -28.35
N GLU A 22 8.00 8.70 -29.16
CA GLU A 22 7.51 7.36 -29.50
C GLU A 22 8.46 6.74 -30.55
N LEU A 23 9.03 5.57 -30.21
CA LEU A 23 9.94 4.84 -31.10
C LEU A 23 9.19 3.83 -31.96
N ASP A 24 8.36 3.01 -31.29
CA ASP A 24 7.52 1.97 -31.89
C ASP A 24 6.22 1.89 -31.08
N ARG A 25 5.24 1.14 -31.61
CA ARG A 25 3.94 0.98 -30.97
C ARG A 25 4.06 0.48 -29.53
N GLY A 26 3.93 1.40 -28.58
CA GLY A 26 4.03 1.13 -27.15
C GLY A 26 5.46 1.20 -26.56
N SER A 27 6.46 1.61 -27.35
CA SER A 27 7.83 1.88 -26.89
C SER A 27 8.11 3.36 -26.99
N TYR A 28 8.62 3.94 -25.90
CA TYR A 28 8.88 5.37 -25.80
C TYR A 28 10.32 5.60 -25.33
N ARG A 29 10.93 6.67 -25.85
CA ARG A 29 12.19 7.22 -25.32
C ARG A 29 11.86 8.45 -24.49
N LEU A 30 12.27 8.43 -23.23
CA LEU A 30 12.27 9.63 -22.38
C LEU A 30 13.59 10.36 -22.58
N LEU A 31 13.51 11.62 -22.99
CA LEU A 31 14.64 12.54 -23.04
C LEU A 31 14.57 13.47 -21.84
N VAL A 32 15.72 13.69 -21.21
CA VAL A 32 15.88 14.61 -20.10
C VAL A 32 16.87 15.67 -20.56
N ASP A 33 16.36 16.86 -20.84
CA ASP A 33 17.17 17.99 -21.28
C ASP A 33 17.48 18.87 -20.06
N ALA A 34 18.76 18.95 -19.71
CA ALA A 34 19.28 19.78 -18.61
C ALA A 34 20.01 20.99 -19.16
N ASP A 35 19.90 22.10 -18.45
CA ASP A 35 20.61 23.33 -18.83
C ASP A 35 22.11 23.16 -18.65
N ALA A 36 22.84 23.13 -19.78
CA ALA A 36 24.29 22.99 -19.79
C ALA A 36 24.99 24.21 -19.19
N ALA A 37 24.45 25.42 -19.36
CA ALA A 37 25.05 26.62 -18.82
C ALA A 37 25.09 26.58 -17.28
N TRP A 38 23.98 26.19 -16.66
CA TRP A 38 23.98 26.06 -15.21
C TRP A 38 24.96 24.98 -14.73
N ILE A 39 25.02 23.83 -15.43
CA ILE A 39 25.91 22.71 -15.06
C ILE A 39 27.40 23.12 -15.17
N GLU A 40 27.76 23.88 -16.22
CA GLU A 40 29.16 24.22 -16.52
C GLU A 40 29.63 25.45 -15.76
N GLU A 41 28.76 26.43 -15.50
CA GLU A 41 29.14 27.74 -15.00
C GLU A 41 28.82 27.96 -13.53
N GLU A 42 27.76 27.29 -13.00
CA GLU A 42 27.24 27.57 -11.66
C GLU A 42 27.38 26.41 -10.70
N ALA A 43 27.23 25.17 -11.18
CA ALA A 43 27.08 24.00 -10.31
C ALA A 43 28.43 23.45 -9.81
N GLN A 44 28.44 22.96 -8.57
CA GLN A 44 29.56 22.20 -8.01
C GLN A 44 29.34 20.70 -8.23
N PHE A 45 30.27 20.01 -8.87
CA PHE A 45 30.15 18.57 -9.15
C PHE A 45 30.33 17.72 -7.88
N PRO A 46 29.59 16.58 -7.78
CA PRO A 46 28.67 16.01 -8.77
C PRO A 46 27.32 16.73 -8.82
N VAL A 47 26.74 16.84 -10.04
CA VAL A 47 25.37 17.30 -10.26
C VAL A 47 24.45 16.10 -10.34
N ALA A 48 23.41 16.07 -9.51
CA ALA A 48 22.32 15.12 -9.60
C ALA A 48 21.17 15.75 -10.40
N ILE A 49 20.77 15.12 -11.48
CA ILE A 49 19.53 15.45 -12.20
C ILE A 49 18.47 14.53 -11.66
N ASP A 50 17.40 15.07 -11.04
CA ASP A 50 16.25 14.29 -10.61
C ASP A 50 15.21 14.20 -11.72
N PRO A 51 15.25 13.15 -12.53
CA PRO A 51 14.08 12.73 -13.25
C PRO A 51 13.16 12.07 -12.23
N THR A 52 12.15 12.74 -11.70
CA THR A 52 11.07 12.06 -10.98
C THR A 52 10.33 11.16 -11.97
N ILE A 53 10.98 10.08 -12.37
CA ILE A 53 10.37 9.05 -13.21
C ILE A 53 9.52 8.21 -12.29
N VAL A 54 8.23 8.50 -12.31
CA VAL A 54 7.23 7.61 -11.78
C VAL A 54 7.21 6.35 -12.63
N LYS A 55 7.99 5.35 -12.25
CA LYS A 55 7.81 4.03 -12.81
C LYS A 55 6.54 3.44 -12.21
N ILE A 56 5.40 3.58 -12.88
CA ILE A 56 4.23 2.74 -12.61
C ILE A 56 4.57 1.35 -13.12
N SER A 57 5.38 0.61 -12.38
CA SER A 57 5.56 -0.80 -12.66
C SER A 57 4.43 -1.55 -11.96
N GLN A 58 3.55 -2.15 -12.74
CA GLN A 58 2.65 -3.20 -12.27
C GLN A 58 3.48 -4.45 -11.95
N SER A 59 4.37 -4.39 -11.00
CA SER A 59 5.13 -5.55 -10.55
C SER A 59 4.62 -5.96 -9.17
N GLY A 60 3.88 -7.01 -9.16
CA GLY A 60 3.27 -7.58 -7.96
C GLY A 60 1.77 -7.32 -7.88
N SER A 61 1.00 -8.37 -7.68
CA SER A 61 -0.43 -8.27 -7.45
C SER A 61 -0.70 -7.97 -5.98
N LEU A 62 -1.43 -6.90 -5.71
CA LEU A 62 -2.07 -6.70 -4.42
C LEU A 62 -3.31 -7.58 -4.37
N SER A 63 -3.32 -8.54 -3.47
CA SER A 63 -4.42 -9.48 -3.31
C SER A 63 -5.19 -9.22 -2.03
N TRP A 64 -6.47 -9.51 -2.06
CA TRP A 64 -7.38 -9.23 -0.97
C TRP A 64 -8.23 -10.45 -0.60
N ALA A 65 -8.46 -10.61 0.68
CA ALA A 65 -9.47 -11.51 1.23
C ALA A 65 -10.06 -10.90 2.49
N TYR A 66 -11.16 -11.46 2.99
CA TYR A 66 -11.63 -11.15 4.32
C TYR A 66 -12.05 -12.42 5.06
N VAL A 67 -12.09 -12.33 6.37
CA VAL A 67 -12.54 -13.38 7.27
C VAL A 67 -13.70 -12.88 8.12
N PHE A 68 -14.53 -13.82 8.58
CA PHE A 68 -15.73 -13.50 9.34
C PHE A 68 -15.87 -14.43 10.54
N SER A 69 -15.93 -13.86 11.74
CA SER A 69 -16.03 -14.66 12.97
C SER A 69 -17.36 -15.42 13.10
N GLY A 70 -18.43 -14.92 12.47
CA GLY A 70 -19.73 -15.60 12.45
C GLY A 70 -19.78 -16.85 11.54
N ARG A 71 -18.76 -17.04 10.70
CA ARG A 71 -18.53 -18.25 9.90
C ARG A 71 -17.05 -18.61 9.90
N PRO A 72 -16.51 -19.06 11.04
CA PRO A 72 -15.08 -19.09 11.29
C PRO A 72 -14.27 -20.08 10.44
N ASN A 73 -14.93 -21.00 9.76
CA ASN A 73 -14.29 -21.98 8.87
C ASN A 73 -14.39 -21.62 7.39
N TYR A 74 -15.00 -20.48 7.04
CA TYR A 74 -15.12 -20.04 5.66
C TYR A 74 -14.07 -19.00 5.31
N SER A 75 -13.55 -19.07 4.09
CA SER A 75 -12.70 -18.08 3.46
C SER A 75 -13.51 -17.25 2.47
N TYR A 76 -13.22 -15.96 2.40
CA TYR A 76 -13.91 -15.01 1.53
C TYR A 76 -12.91 -14.28 0.62
N PRO A 77 -12.53 -14.89 -0.51
CA PRO A 77 -11.57 -14.29 -1.45
C PRO A 77 -12.22 -13.28 -2.40
N ALA A 78 -13.44 -12.83 -2.13
CA ALA A 78 -14.26 -12.07 -3.07
C ALA A 78 -14.37 -10.58 -2.72
N SER A 79 -14.63 -9.77 -3.75
CA SER A 79 -15.07 -8.37 -3.65
C SER A 79 -16.59 -8.28 -3.42
N PRO A 80 -17.08 -7.29 -2.67
CA PRO A 80 -16.31 -6.30 -1.90
C PRO A 80 -15.74 -6.89 -0.61
N MET A 81 -14.57 -6.40 -0.21
CA MET A 81 -14.05 -6.67 1.12
C MET A 81 -14.91 -6.02 2.18
N ARG A 82 -14.93 -6.61 3.36
CA ARG A 82 -15.70 -6.10 4.49
C ARG A 82 -14.85 -5.95 5.74
N VAL A 83 -15.06 -4.85 6.47
CA VAL A 83 -14.47 -4.60 7.78
C VAL A 83 -15.54 -4.04 8.69
N GLY A 84 -15.60 -4.54 9.93
CA GLY A 84 -16.57 -4.08 10.89
C GLY A 84 -17.35 -5.20 11.54
N TYR A 85 -18.47 -4.88 12.18
CA TYR A 85 -19.31 -5.87 12.86
C TYR A 85 -20.68 -5.99 12.18
N ASN A 86 -21.10 -7.23 11.92
CA ASN A 86 -22.36 -7.51 11.22
C ASN A 86 -23.57 -6.91 11.95
N SER A 87 -24.46 -6.27 11.20
CA SER A 87 -25.69 -5.66 11.71
C SER A 87 -26.63 -6.64 12.41
N LEU A 88 -26.59 -7.93 12.02
CA LEU A 88 -27.34 -9.00 12.67
C LEU A 88 -26.68 -9.49 13.97
N GLY A 89 -25.55 -8.90 14.39
CA GLY A 89 -24.88 -9.25 15.63
C GLY A 89 -24.16 -10.61 15.60
N SER A 90 -23.90 -11.15 14.41
CA SER A 90 -23.35 -12.51 14.26
C SER A 90 -21.83 -12.57 14.19
N GLY A 91 -21.12 -11.45 14.18
CA GLY A 91 -19.66 -11.48 14.20
C GLY A 91 -18.96 -10.31 13.52
N GLU A 92 -17.64 -10.33 13.59
CA GLU A 92 -16.72 -9.32 13.06
C GLU A 92 -16.17 -9.72 11.70
N TYR A 93 -16.06 -8.77 10.80
CA TYR A 93 -15.33 -8.87 9.53
C TYR A 93 -13.97 -8.18 9.64
N GLN A 94 -12.94 -8.86 9.15
CA GLN A 94 -11.60 -8.31 9.03
C GLN A 94 -11.07 -8.57 7.62
N ALA A 95 -10.49 -7.56 6.97
CA ALA A 95 -9.90 -7.70 5.65
C ALA A 95 -8.39 -7.90 5.72
N ILE A 96 -7.84 -8.60 4.73
CA ILE A 96 -6.41 -8.87 4.60
C ILE A 96 -5.97 -8.42 3.22
N ALA A 97 -4.94 -7.57 3.20
CA ALA A 97 -4.23 -7.17 2.00
C ALA A 97 -2.86 -7.84 1.98
N ALA A 98 -2.47 -8.46 0.89
CA ALA A 98 -1.18 -9.12 0.76
C ALA A 98 -0.52 -8.85 -0.59
N VAL A 99 0.81 -8.76 -0.59
CA VAL A 99 1.63 -8.53 -1.78
C VAL A 99 2.44 -9.78 -2.09
N ASP A 100 2.30 -10.31 -3.31
CA ASP A 100 3.00 -11.55 -3.72
C ASP A 100 4.51 -11.34 -3.81
N GLU A 101 4.91 -10.30 -4.50
CA GLU A 101 6.31 -10.00 -4.77
C GLU A 101 6.60 -8.53 -4.49
N LEU A 102 7.67 -8.28 -3.79
CA LEU A 102 8.20 -6.93 -3.63
C LEU A 102 9.24 -6.71 -4.71
N PRO A 103 9.12 -5.66 -5.56
CA PRO A 103 10.17 -5.36 -6.50
C PRO A 103 11.47 -5.04 -5.76
N ALA A 104 12.59 -5.49 -6.33
CA ALA A 104 13.89 -5.16 -5.78
C ALA A 104 14.10 -3.64 -5.80
N LEU A 105 14.46 -3.07 -4.68
CA LEU A 105 14.93 -1.68 -4.63
C LEU A 105 16.37 -1.61 -5.14
N PRO A 106 16.78 -0.50 -5.75
CA PRO A 106 18.19 -0.25 -6.03
C PRO A 106 19.03 -0.37 -4.75
N SER A 107 20.28 -0.80 -4.90
CA SER A 107 21.21 -0.91 -3.76
C SER A 107 21.30 0.42 -3.02
N GLY A 108 21.35 0.37 -1.69
CA GLY A 108 21.41 1.57 -0.83
C GLY A 108 20.06 2.30 -0.66
N SER A 109 19.00 1.86 -1.35
CA SER A 109 17.70 2.50 -1.20
C SER A 109 17.03 2.17 0.13
N MET A 110 16.26 3.13 0.65
CA MET A 110 15.41 2.96 1.82
C MET A 110 13.97 3.36 1.53
N VAL A 111 13.02 2.62 2.08
CA VAL A 111 11.59 2.99 2.00
C VAL A 111 11.35 4.23 2.85
N THR A 112 10.87 5.30 2.23
CA THR A 112 10.51 6.56 2.90
C THR A 112 9.05 6.62 3.29
N ALA A 113 8.15 6.11 2.42
CA ALA A 113 6.72 6.03 2.69
C ALA A 113 6.10 4.80 2.04
N ALA A 114 5.02 4.27 2.62
CA ALA A 114 4.18 3.29 1.98
C ALA A 114 2.73 3.44 2.49
N ALA A 115 1.74 3.30 1.59
CA ALA A 115 0.35 3.42 1.95
C ALA A 115 -0.55 2.44 1.18
N ILE A 116 -1.56 1.91 1.86
CA ILE A 116 -2.67 1.21 1.24
C ILE A 116 -3.77 2.22 0.94
N HIS A 117 -4.20 2.26 -0.31
CA HIS A 117 -5.31 3.08 -0.79
C HIS A 117 -6.50 2.18 -1.08
N ALA A 118 -7.45 2.14 -0.16
CA ALA A 118 -8.65 1.31 -0.26
C ALA A 118 -9.85 2.16 -0.71
N LEU A 119 -10.54 1.76 -1.78
CA LEU A 119 -11.74 2.44 -2.25
C LEU A 119 -12.96 1.99 -1.45
N GLN A 120 -13.39 2.81 -0.49
CA GLN A 120 -14.63 2.60 0.23
C GLN A 120 -15.81 2.79 -0.71
N SER A 121 -16.64 1.76 -0.83
CA SER A 121 -17.82 1.71 -1.72
C SER A 121 -19.13 1.52 -0.99
N GLY A 122 -19.10 1.31 0.32
CA GLY A 122 -20.29 1.15 1.13
C GLY A 122 -20.01 1.29 2.61
N PHE A 123 -21.05 1.71 3.32
CA PHE A 123 -21.06 1.85 4.77
C PHE A 123 -22.47 1.46 5.24
N SER A 124 -22.57 0.35 5.94
CA SER A 124 -23.88 -0.17 6.32
C SER A 124 -24.32 0.35 7.67
N ASN A 125 -25.58 0.68 7.74
CA ASN A 125 -26.37 0.78 8.94
C ASN A 125 -26.23 2.09 9.66
N VAL A 126 -27.04 3.27 9.17
CA VAL A 126 -26.83 4.24 10.13
C VAL A 126 -27.35 5.62 9.87
N SER A 127 -27.36 6.36 10.93
CA SER A 127 -27.50 7.80 10.91
C SER A 127 -26.26 8.43 10.21
N SER A 128 -26.42 9.64 9.70
CA SER A 128 -25.34 10.40 9.08
C SER A 128 -24.12 10.61 9.99
N ASP A 129 -24.30 10.47 11.29
CA ASP A 129 -23.30 10.75 12.31
C ASP A 129 -22.48 9.53 12.74
N ASP A 130 -22.86 8.36 12.23
CA ASP A 130 -22.16 7.14 12.56
C ASP A 130 -20.79 7.06 11.87
N PHE A 131 -19.84 6.54 12.61
CA PHE A 131 -18.48 6.34 12.14
C PHE A 131 -17.90 5.06 12.74
N GLN A 132 -16.86 4.54 12.10
CA GLN A 132 -15.97 3.52 12.68
C GLN A 132 -14.53 3.95 12.49
N TYR A 133 -13.63 3.45 13.34
CA TYR A 133 -12.21 3.52 13.08
C TYR A 133 -11.75 2.25 12.34
N LEU A 134 -10.96 2.45 11.31
CA LEU A 134 -10.27 1.40 10.57
C LEU A 134 -8.81 1.41 10.99
N TYR A 135 -8.31 0.28 11.47
CA TYR A 135 -6.92 0.10 11.90
C TYR A 135 -6.19 -0.82 10.94
N ALA A 136 -4.96 -0.46 10.59
CA ALA A 136 -4.03 -1.31 9.85
C ALA A 136 -2.99 -1.91 10.79
N HIS A 137 -2.79 -3.22 10.71
CA HIS A 137 -1.78 -3.95 11.50
C HIS A 137 -0.96 -4.86 10.60
N GLN A 138 0.34 -4.95 10.82
CA GLN A 138 1.15 -5.96 10.15
C GLN A 138 0.73 -7.35 10.65
N LEU A 139 0.39 -8.25 9.71
CA LEU A 139 0.09 -9.63 10.00
C LEU A 139 1.38 -10.37 10.43
N THR A 140 1.29 -11.27 11.42
CA THR A 140 2.44 -12.02 11.95
C THR A 140 2.46 -13.48 11.54
N ILE A 141 1.32 -14.01 11.11
CA ILE A 141 1.24 -15.36 10.52
C ILE A 141 1.73 -15.29 9.07
N ASP A 142 2.47 -16.29 8.65
CA ASP A 142 3.02 -16.35 7.30
C ASP A 142 2.47 -17.57 6.53
N LYS A 143 2.59 -17.49 5.21
CA LYS A 143 2.28 -18.59 4.31
C LYS A 143 3.23 -19.77 4.53
N THR A 144 2.77 -20.96 4.18
CA THR A 144 3.59 -22.18 4.25
C THR A 144 4.27 -22.46 2.90
N GLY A 145 5.56 -22.77 2.94
CA GLY A 145 6.33 -23.13 1.75
C GLY A 145 6.40 -21.99 0.71
N ASN A 146 6.49 -22.38 -0.57
CA ASN A 146 6.63 -21.45 -1.70
C ASN A 146 5.30 -20.95 -2.29
N GLN A 147 4.22 -21.05 -1.55
CA GLN A 147 2.90 -20.56 -1.98
C GLN A 147 2.93 -19.05 -2.21
N LYS A 148 2.21 -18.55 -3.24
CA LYS A 148 1.99 -17.11 -3.41
C LYS A 148 1.08 -16.58 -2.33
N TYR A 149 1.25 -15.32 -1.92
CA TYR A 149 0.34 -14.68 -0.95
C TYR A 149 -1.08 -14.59 -1.49
N SER A 150 -1.24 -14.31 -2.79
CA SER A 150 -2.54 -14.27 -3.47
C SER A 150 -3.33 -15.58 -3.35
N ASP A 151 -2.65 -16.72 -3.33
CA ASP A 151 -3.31 -18.01 -3.14
C ASP A 151 -3.50 -18.35 -1.68
N TRP A 152 -2.51 -18.02 -0.85
CA TRP A 152 -2.57 -18.27 0.58
C TRP A 152 -3.71 -17.53 1.26
N ILE A 153 -3.90 -16.22 1.01
CA ILE A 153 -4.98 -15.45 1.65
C ILE A 153 -6.37 -15.97 1.31
N LYS A 154 -6.55 -16.57 0.12
CA LYS A 154 -7.81 -17.21 -0.29
C LYS A 154 -8.16 -18.45 0.55
N THR A 155 -7.18 -19.02 1.23
CA THR A 155 -7.37 -20.18 2.12
C THR A 155 -7.57 -19.80 3.57
N LEU A 156 -7.38 -18.51 3.92
CA LEU A 156 -7.49 -18.04 5.28
C LEU A 156 -8.94 -18.04 5.76
N THR A 157 -9.12 -18.55 6.96
CA THR A 157 -10.39 -18.53 7.68
C THR A 157 -10.17 -17.86 9.03
N TRP A 158 -11.23 -17.45 9.70
CA TRP A 158 -11.12 -16.89 11.04
C TRP A 158 -10.36 -17.82 11.98
N ASN A 159 -10.74 -19.10 12.00
CA ASN A 159 -10.07 -20.10 12.85
C ASN A 159 -8.60 -20.31 12.51
N LYS A 160 -8.21 -20.26 11.24
CA LYS A 160 -6.79 -20.36 10.86
C LYS A 160 -5.97 -19.17 11.35
N ILE A 161 -6.53 -17.97 11.27
CA ILE A 161 -5.86 -16.74 11.71
C ILE A 161 -5.69 -16.75 13.23
N TYR A 162 -6.71 -17.17 13.96
CA TYR A 162 -6.75 -17.13 15.43
C TYR A 162 -6.51 -18.51 16.09
N ALA A 163 -5.95 -19.49 15.35
CA ALA A 163 -5.82 -20.89 15.78
C ALA A 163 -5.08 -21.07 17.13
N ASN A 164 -4.14 -20.19 17.44
CA ASN A 164 -3.30 -20.32 18.62
C ASN A 164 -3.77 -19.46 19.82
N GLY A 165 -4.95 -18.85 19.73
CA GLY A 165 -5.45 -17.95 20.79
C GLY A 165 -4.60 -16.66 20.96
N THR A 166 -3.62 -16.45 20.12
CA THR A 166 -2.77 -15.26 20.09
C THR A 166 -3.22 -14.30 18.98
N ASN A 167 -2.94 -13.01 19.16
CA ASN A 167 -3.20 -12.05 18.09
C ASN A 167 -2.34 -12.37 16.87
N PRO A 168 -2.95 -12.56 15.69
CA PRO A 168 -2.22 -12.90 14.46
C PRO A 168 -1.49 -11.70 13.84
N TYR A 169 -1.46 -10.57 14.52
CA TYR A 169 -0.92 -9.30 14.05
C TYR A 169 -0.10 -8.61 15.14
N LYS A 170 0.78 -7.71 14.73
CA LYS A 170 1.50 -6.85 15.67
C LYS A 170 0.50 -5.95 16.39
N THR A 171 0.58 -5.88 17.72
CA THR A 171 -0.29 -5.05 18.56
C THR A 171 -0.14 -3.56 18.24
N ALA A 172 1.06 -3.14 17.88
CA ALA A 172 1.30 -1.79 17.39
C ALA A 172 0.58 -1.58 16.05
N THR A 173 -0.33 -0.63 16.04
CA THR A 173 -1.07 -0.19 14.85
C THR A 173 -0.10 0.50 13.89
N GLU A 174 -0.17 0.16 12.59
CA GLU A 174 0.56 0.91 11.56
C GLU A 174 -0.05 2.31 11.43
N ASP A 175 -1.36 2.36 11.20
CA ASP A 175 -2.14 3.59 11.10
C ASP A 175 -3.61 3.32 11.44
N PHE A 176 -4.39 4.38 11.64
CA PHE A 176 -5.85 4.30 11.78
C PHE A 176 -6.53 5.53 11.19
N ILE A 177 -7.71 5.33 10.62
CA ILE A 177 -8.53 6.40 10.03
C ILE A 177 -9.98 6.27 10.47
N ARG A 178 -10.66 7.41 10.50
CA ARG A 178 -12.11 7.50 10.73
C ARG A 178 -12.84 7.29 9.40
N LEU A 179 -13.73 6.29 9.36
CA LEU A 179 -14.64 6.03 8.26
C LEU A 179 -16.03 6.56 8.58
N THR A 180 -16.67 7.11 7.56
CA THR A 180 -18.06 7.58 7.60
C THR A 180 -18.83 7.00 6.41
N SER A 181 -20.09 7.38 6.23
CA SER A 181 -20.92 6.99 5.09
C SER A 181 -20.44 7.53 3.73
N THR A 182 -19.50 8.49 3.73
CA THR A 182 -18.95 9.05 2.49
C THR A 182 -18.05 8.03 1.80
N ASN A 183 -18.38 7.69 0.56
CA ASN A 183 -17.54 6.82 -0.28
C ASN A 183 -16.30 7.57 -0.78
N GLY A 184 -15.28 6.82 -1.15
CA GLY A 184 -14.03 7.36 -1.70
C GLY A 184 -12.79 6.62 -1.22
N TYR A 185 -11.63 7.04 -1.71
CA TYR A 185 -10.36 6.46 -1.29
C TYR A 185 -10.05 6.78 0.17
N ARG A 186 -9.53 5.76 0.84
CA ARG A 186 -9.02 5.80 2.22
C ARG A 186 -7.57 5.34 2.20
N SER A 187 -6.69 6.21 2.67
CA SER A 187 -5.26 5.91 2.71
C SER A 187 -4.85 5.59 4.15
N LEU A 188 -4.12 4.50 4.31
CA LEU A 188 -3.53 4.05 5.57
C LEU A 188 -2.02 3.94 5.40
N ASP A 189 -1.27 4.62 6.23
CA ASP A 189 0.19 4.52 6.26
C ASP A 189 0.61 3.14 6.77
N ILE A 190 1.45 2.46 5.99
CA ILE A 190 2.05 1.18 6.35
C ILE A 190 3.57 1.19 6.18
N THR A 191 4.17 2.37 6.26
CA THR A 191 5.62 2.57 6.03
C THR A 191 6.47 1.65 6.88
N ARG A 192 6.11 1.46 8.16
CA ARG A 192 6.86 0.59 9.07
C ARG A 192 6.78 -0.88 8.66
N ALA A 193 5.60 -1.35 8.24
CA ALA A 193 5.45 -2.70 7.72
C ALA A 193 6.25 -2.89 6.43
N ALA A 194 6.17 -1.96 5.48
CA ALA A 194 6.91 -2.01 4.24
C ALA A 194 8.43 -2.02 4.48
N ARG A 195 8.94 -1.19 5.38
CA ARG A 195 10.36 -1.24 5.79
C ARG A 195 10.74 -2.61 6.32
N SER A 196 9.90 -3.22 7.16
CA SER A 196 10.12 -4.57 7.67
C SER A 196 10.18 -5.60 6.52
N TRP A 197 9.29 -5.50 5.52
CA TRP A 197 9.28 -6.41 4.38
C TRP A 197 10.57 -6.31 3.56
N TYR A 198 11.02 -5.10 3.24
CA TYR A 198 12.27 -4.87 2.51
C TYR A 198 13.53 -5.20 3.31
N SER A 199 13.43 -5.29 4.63
CA SER A 199 14.52 -5.77 5.51
C SER A 199 14.49 -7.29 5.73
N GLY A 200 13.79 -8.05 4.90
CA GLY A 200 13.71 -9.50 4.98
C GLY A 200 12.61 -10.05 5.89
N GLY A 201 11.66 -9.21 6.28
CA GLY A 201 10.45 -9.65 7.01
C GLY A 201 9.63 -10.63 6.16
N LYS A 202 9.15 -11.71 6.78
CA LYS A 202 8.56 -12.83 6.05
C LYS A 202 7.11 -12.61 5.60
N CYS A 203 6.32 -11.89 6.36
CA CYS A 203 4.88 -11.74 6.07
C CYS A 203 4.60 -10.40 5.39
N HIS A 204 4.31 -10.45 4.09
CA HIS A 204 3.95 -9.26 3.29
C HIS A 204 2.45 -9.02 3.28
N ALA A 205 1.84 -8.97 4.47
CA ALA A 205 0.40 -8.79 4.59
C ALA A 205 0.01 -7.83 5.71
N ILE A 206 -1.08 -7.10 5.47
CA ILE A 206 -1.71 -6.18 6.41
C ILE A 206 -3.10 -6.68 6.73
N LEU A 207 -3.44 -6.71 8.02
CA LEU A 207 -4.77 -6.92 8.53
C LEU A 207 -5.47 -5.58 8.75
N LEU A 208 -6.65 -5.42 8.18
CA LEU A 208 -7.55 -4.31 8.42
C LEU A 208 -8.68 -4.76 9.34
N ARG A 209 -8.82 -4.08 10.47
CA ARG A 209 -9.86 -4.32 11.45
C ARG A 209 -10.51 -3.03 11.90
N SER A 210 -11.63 -3.12 12.61
CA SER A 210 -12.32 -1.94 13.14
C SER A 210 -12.48 -1.97 14.65
N ASP A 211 -12.93 -0.85 15.21
CA ASP A 211 -13.39 -0.70 16.59
C ASP A 211 -14.84 -1.18 16.81
N CYS A 212 -15.46 -1.73 15.78
CA CYS A 212 -16.85 -2.17 15.86
C CYS A 212 -17.01 -3.44 16.70
N SER A 213 -18.18 -3.58 17.30
CA SER A 213 -18.53 -4.65 18.24
C SER A 213 -20.02 -4.98 18.14
N ALA A 214 -20.50 -5.91 18.95
CA ALA A 214 -21.92 -6.23 19.03
C ALA A 214 -22.83 -5.03 19.39
N SER A 215 -22.27 -4.03 20.06
CA SER A 215 -22.98 -2.78 20.39
C SER A 215 -22.82 -1.69 19.31
N LYS A 216 -21.79 -1.77 18.49
CA LYS A 216 -21.49 -0.84 17.39
C LYS A 216 -21.44 -1.60 16.08
N ARG A 217 -22.59 -1.82 15.45
CA ARG A 217 -22.78 -2.73 14.32
C ARG A 217 -22.66 -2.02 12.98
N ILE A 218 -21.46 -1.62 12.63
CA ILE A 218 -21.14 -0.95 11.36
C ILE A 218 -20.24 -1.84 10.52
N VAL A 219 -20.51 -1.91 9.22
CA VAL A 219 -19.68 -2.59 8.24
C VAL A 219 -19.35 -1.64 7.11
N SER A 220 -18.05 -1.43 6.85
CA SER A 220 -17.57 -0.79 5.63
C SER A 220 -17.22 -1.82 4.58
N SER A 221 -17.51 -1.49 3.33
CA SER A 221 -17.19 -2.29 2.17
C SER A 221 -16.18 -1.55 1.28
N PHE A 222 -15.23 -2.30 0.71
CA PHE A 222 -14.18 -1.75 -0.15
C PHE A 222 -14.10 -2.54 -1.46
N GLN A 223 -13.92 -1.82 -2.57
CA GLN A 223 -13.72 -2.44 -3.88
C GLN A 223 -12.25 -2.85 -4.04
N THR A 224 -12.01 -4.13 -4.32
CA THR A 224 -10.65 -4.66 -4.50
C THR A 224 -10.00 -4.15 -5.77
N GLY A 225 -10.69 -4.21 -6.91
CA GLY A 225 -10.15 -3.88 -8.22
C GLY A 225 -9.73 -2.41 -8.42
N ALA A 226 -10.14 -1.52 -7.49
CA ALA A 226 -9.74 -0.12 -7.50
C ALA A 226 -8.79 0.24 -6.33
N SER A 227 -8.55 -0.71 -5.41
CA SER A 227 -7.63 -0.51 -4.29
C SER A 227 -6.19 -0.78 -4.72
N TYR A 228 -5.23 -0.05 -4.19
CA TYR A 228 -3.82 -0.19 -4.56
C TYR A 228 -2.89 0.12 -3.37
N LEU A 229 -1.64 -0.29 -3.50
CA LEU A 229 -0.55 -0.02 -2.56
C LEU A 229 0.48 0.87 -3.26
N THR A 230 0.99 1.86 -2.55
CA THR A 230 2.15 2.64 -2.96
C THR A 230 3.33 2.39 -2.02
N VAL A 231 4.52 2.30 -2.57
CA VAL A 231 5.78 2.29 -1.81
C VAL A 231 6.69 3.34 -2.42
N THR A 232 7.05 4.31 -1.62
CA THR A 232 8.04 5.34 -1.97
C THR A 232 9.37 4.97 -1.34
N TYR A 233 10.43 5.08 -2.11
CA TYR A 233 11.79 4.84 -1.62
C TYR A 233 12.73 5.95 -2.10
N ARG A 234 13.80 6.14 -1.37
CA ARG A 234 14.88 7.06 -1.71
C ARG A 234 16.17 6.26 -1.87
N ASN A 235 16.92 6.54 -2.91
CA ASN A 235 18.23 5.95 -3.15
C ASN A 235 19.35 6.73 -2.42
N ASP A 236 20.59 6.26 -2.54
CA ASP A 236 21.77 6.89 -1.92
C ASP A 236 22.02 8.34 -2.40
N PHE A 237 21.46 8.71 -3.56
CA PHE A 237 21.55 10.07 -4.11
C PHE A 237 20.44 11.00 -3.62
N GLY A 238 19.58 10.55 -2.71
CA GLY A 238 18.46 11.32 -2.19
C GLY A 238 17.24 11.36 -3.10
N LEU A 239 17.27 10.68 -4.25
CA LEU A 239 16.16 10.63 -5.21
C LEU A 239 15.02 9.76 -4.69
N GLU A 240 13.82 10.30 -4.67
CA GLU A 240 12.61 9.55 -4.31
C GLU A 240 11.97 8.93 -5.55
N SER A 241 11.61 7.66 -5.44
CA SER A 241 10.86 6.92 -6.45
C SER A 241 9.77 6.11 -5.76
N TYR A 242 8.74 5.72 -6.49
CA TYR A 242 7.68 4.90 -5.91
C TYR A 242 7.19 3.80 -6.82
N TYR A 243 6.66 2.74 -6.21
CA TYR A 243 5.93 1.67 -6.86
C TYR A 243 4.45 1.74 -6.50
N THR A 244 3.60 1.41 -7.45
CA THR A 244 2.17 1.23 -7.22
C THR A 244 1.80 -0.22 -7.49
N TYR A 245 1.16 -0.85 -6.53
CA TYR A 245 0.63 -2.19 -6.63
C TYR A 245 -0.88 -2.09 -6.82
N LYS A 246 -1.36 -2.62 -7.93
CA LYS A 246 -2.80 -2.69 -8.24
C LYS A 246 -3.28 -4.13 -8.18
N THR A 247 -4.55 -4.30 -7.93
CA THR A 247 -5.28 -5.57 -8.02
C THR A 247 -5.58 -5.92 -9.47
#